data_7db70e1ecab998bb20146879d4e79da1
#
_entry.id   7db70e1ecab998bb20146879d4e79da1
#
_cell.length_a   1.000
_cell.length_b   1.000
_cell.length_c   1.000
_cell.angle_alpha   90.00
_cell.angle_beta   90.00
_cell.angle_gamma   90.00
#
_symmetry.space_group_name_H-M   'P 1'
#
loop_
_entity.id
_entity.type
_entity.pdbx_description
1 polymer ?
#
loop_
_entity_poly.entity_id
_entity_poly.type
_entity_poly.pdbx_seq_one_letter_code
_entity_poly.pdbx_strand_id
1 'polypeptide(L)'
;MKLSRRLLVLASAAALTVPMATQAQTKPIRLVVGFPPGGATDAITRAVADKLPGVLGQPVIVDNKPGVGGRMAADLVLAAPADGLTFMVAPNATPTFQMLVFKDQIKWNSLKDFVPVASFASYPLGMGVPASLGVNNAREFIEWVQKNPGKASFGTPGLGGQNAFLGVQLAKTAGIDLPVTPYKGSPPMVTDLVGGHVPSAISLLDGMMAQHRAGKIKVIGVFTKERSPLMPDIPTFAEQGIDVTSGEGWTGMWAKAGTPAAEVQRMEKAIAQVLQMPEVKDVLSQRLMVNPVFRNSGQMDAMQRAELTHWEPIIKASGFKPE
;
A
#
# COMPACT_ATOMS: atom_id res chain seq x y z
N MET A 1 -68.40 -12.73 -45.80
CA MET A 1 -67.43 -13.30 -44.92
C MET A 1 -65.99 -12.93 -45.36
N LYS A 2 -65.56 -11.68 -45.28
CA LYS A 2 -64.18 -11.23 -45.63
C LYS A 2 -63.59 -10.21 -44.66
N LEU A 3 -64.12 -10.10 -43.40
CA LEU A 3 -63.65 -9.12 -42.42
C LEU A 3 -62.67 -9.68 -41.34
N SER A 4 -62.51 -10.99 -41.23
CA SER A 4 -61.76 -11.62 -40.10
C SER A 4 -60.21 -11.73 -40.33
N ARG A 5 -59.73 -11.58 -41.56
CA ARG A 5 -58.28 -11.70 -41.85
C ARG A 5 -57.45 -10.43 -41.63
N ARG A 6 -58.07 -9.23 -41.67
CA ARG A 6 -57.35 -7.95 -41.50
C ARG A 6 -57.17 -7.56 -40.02
N LEU A 7 -58.02 -8.04 -39.14
CA LEU A 7 -57.92 -7.82 -37.68
C LEU A 7 -56.85 -8.69 -37.03
N LEU A 8 -56.54 -9.87 -37.56
CA LEU A 8 -55.48 -10.74 -37.07
C LEU A 8 -54.05 -10.24 -37.40
N VAL A 9 -53.87 -9.49 -38.46
CA VAL A 9 -52.55 -8.94 -38.88
C VAL A 9 -52.18 -7.70 -38.04
N LEU A 10 -53.16 -6.92 -37.59
CA LEU A 10 -52.96 -5.76 -36.75
C LEU A 10 -52.65 -6.11 -35.26
N ALA A 11 -53.16 -7.25 -34.77
CA ALA A 11 -52.86 -7.72 -33.43
C ALA A 11 -51.45 -8.32 -33.28
N SER A 12 -50.84 -8.80 -34.39
CA SER A 12 -49.48 -9.38 -34.34
C SER A 12 -48.36 -8.32 -34.42
N ALA A 13 -48.65 -7.09 -34.83
CA ALA A 13 -47.68 -6.00 -34.91
C ALA A 13 -47.48 -5.22 -33.63
N ALA A 14 -48.41 -5.35 -32.67
CA ALA A 14 -48.32 -4.65 -31.35
C ALA A 14 -47.53 -5.41 -30.27
N ALA A 15 -47.11 -6.66 -30.50
CA ALA A 15 -46.49 -7.52 -29.52
C ALA A 15 -44.94 -7.50 -29.54
N LEU A 16 -44.29 -6.66 -30.36
CA LEU A 16 -42.83 -6.68 -30.58
C LEU A 16 -42.08 -5.44 -30.07
N THR A 17 -42.70 -4.57 -29.28
CA THR A 17 -42.00 -3.52 -28.55
C THR A 17 -41.83 -3.88 -27.08
N VAL A 18 -41.13 -4.98 -26.81
CA VAL A 18 -40.50 -5.16 -25.49
C VAL A 18 -39.37 -4.16 -25.50
N PRO A 19 -39.34 -3.12 -24.63
CA PRO A 19 -38.17 -2.31 -24.47
C PRO A 19 -37.08 -3.25 -23.97
N MET A 20 -36.12 -3.59 -24.81
CA MET A 20 -34.83 -4.07 -24.34
C MET A 20 -34.32 -2.97 -23.41
N ALA A 21 -34.50 -3.14 -22.11
CA ALA A 21 -33.77 -2.41 -21.12
C ALA A 21 -32.29 -2.72 -21.42
N THR A 22 -31.65 -1.88 -22.22
CA THR A 22 -30.21 -1.82 -22.33
C THR A 22 -29.72 -1.60 -20.91
N GLN A 23 -29.28 -2.68 -20.27
CA GLN A 23 -28.47 -2.53 -19.06
C GLN A 23 -27.33 -1.65 -19.48
N ALA A 24 -27.42 -0.37 -19.13
CA ALA A 24 -26.32 0.56 -19.30
C ALA A 24 -25.16 -0.10 -18.55
N GLN A 25 -24.16 -0.58 -19.28
CA GLN A 25 -22.97 -1.16 -18.69
C GLN A 25 -22.38 -0.08 -17.78
N THR A 26 -22.55 -0.26 -16.47
CA THR A 26 -22.03 0.67 -15.49
C THR A 26 -20.51 0.69 -15.67
N LYS A 27 -19.95 1.88 -15.92
CA LYS A 27 -18.51 2.04 -16.10
C LYS A 27 -17.78 1.45 -14.90
N PRO A 28 -16.71 0.68 -15.10
CA PRO A 28 -15.99 0.08 -14.00
C PRO A 28 -15.32 1.15 -13.14
N ILE A 29 -15.26 0.89 -11.84
CA ILE A 29 -14.42 1.65 -10.91
C ILE A 29 -12.98 1.18 -11.09
N ARG A 30 -12.05 2.13 -11.22
CA ARG A 30 -10.61 1.87 -11.37
C ARG A 30 -9.89 2.19 -10.07
N LEU A 31 -9.19 1.21 -9.53
CA LEU A 31 -8.28 1.37 -8.40
C LEU A 31 -6.85 1.41 -8.96
N VAL A 32 -6.29 2.61 -9.04
CA VAL A 32 -4.95 2.83 -9.61
C VAL A 32 -3.91 2.59 -8.52
N VAL A 33 -3.01 1.64 -8.76
CA VAL A 33 -1.95 1.21 -7.83
C VAL A 33 -0.59 1.55 -8.41
N GLY A 34 0.19 2.38 -7.72
CA GLY A 34 1.49 2.87 -8.18
C GLY A 34 2.66 1.89 -8.01
N PHE A 35 2.37 0.59 -7.82
CA PHE A 35 3.34 -0.46 -7.54
C PHE A 35 3.11 -1.69 -8.43
N PRO A 36 4.16 -2.53 -8.65
CA PRO A 36 4.05 -3.70 -9.52
C PRO A 36 2.99 -4.70 -9.04
N PRO A 37 2.36 -5.44 -9.98
CA PRO A 37 1.53 -6.60 -9.64
C PRO A 37 2.30 -7.60 -8.78
N GLY A 38 1.61 -8.25 -7.83
CA GLY A 38 2.19 -9.21 -6.90
C GLY A 38 3.03 -8.61 -5.78
N GLY A 39 3.21 -7.27 -5.74
CA GLY A 39 3.78 -6.59 -4.59
C GLY A 39 2.77 -6.40 -3.47
N ALA A 40 3.26 -6.05 -2.26
CA ALA A 40 2.43 -5.90 -1.06
C ALA A 40 1.20 -5.01 -1.26
N THR A 41 1.39 -3.81 -1.83
CA THR A 41 0.27 -2.89 -2.08
C THR A 41 -0.77 -3.46 -3.05
N ASP A 42 -0.33 -4.16 -4.10
CA ASP A 42 -1.23 -4.83 -5.04
C ASP A 42 -2.02 -5.95 -4.37
N ALA A 43 -1.35 -6.80 -3.60
CA ALA A 43 -1.99 -7.91 -2.88
C ALA A 43 -3.04 -7.42 -1.86
N ILE A 44 -2.70 -6.40 -1.08
CA ILE A 44 -3.64 -5.76 -0.13
C ILE A 44 -4.83 -5.14 -0.89
N THR A 45 -4.57 -4.46 -2.01
CA THR A 45 -5.63 -3.86 -2.83
C THR A 45 -6.58 -4.92 -3.37
N ARG A 46 -6.05 -6.03 -3.94
CA ARG A 46 -6.88 -7.10 -4.50
C ARG A 46 -7.72 -7.81 -3.44
N ALA A 47 -7.18 -8.03 -2.24
CA ALA A 47 -7.93 -8.64 -1.14
C ALA A 47 -9.24 -7.88 -0.83
N VAL A 48 -9.24 -6.55 -0.98
CA VAL A 48 -10.43 -5.71 -0.80
C VAL A 48 -11.21 -5.58 -2.12
N ALA A 49 -10.54 -5.32 -3.23
CA ALA A 49 -11.14 -5.05 -4.54
C ALA A 49 -12.01 -6.20 -5.04
N ASP A 50 -11.62 -7.45 -4.79
CA ASP A 50 -12.34 -8.65 -5.24
C ASP A 50 -13.77 -8.76 -4.65
N LYS A 51 -14.02 -8.14 -3.50
CA LYS A 51 -15.33 -8.14 -2.82
C LYS A 51 -16.16 -6.89 -3.07
N LEU A 52 -15.54 -5.80 -3.49
CA LEU A 52 -16.23 -4.54 -3.76
C LEU A 52 -17.36 -4.65 -4.81
N PRO A 53 -17.22 -5.41 -5.92
CA PRO A 53 -18.31 -5.53 -6.89
C PRO A 53 -19.63 -6.05 -6.29
N GLY A 54 -19.54 -7.00 -5.37
CA GLY A 54 -20.73 -7.55 -4.67
C GLY A 54 -21.44 -6.55 -3.77
N VAL A 55 -20.69 -5.57 -3.24
CA VAL A 55 -21.23 -4.52 -2.35
C VAL A 55 -21.70 -3.30 -3.15
N LEU A 56 -20.95 -2.92 -4.19
CA LEU A 56 -21.23 -1.73 -4.98
C LEU A 56 -22.20 -1.95 -6.13
N GLY A 57 -22.45 -3.21 -6.55
CA GLY A 57 -23.23 -3.53 -7.75
C GLY A 57 -22.57 -3.05 -9.05
N GLN A 58 -21.25 -2.86 -9.06
CA GLN A 58 -20.49 -2.25 -10.15
C GLN A 58 -19.14 -2.93 -10.29
N PRO A 59 -18.63 -3.20 -11.50
CA PRO A 59 -17.30 -3.79 -11.69
C PRO A 59 -16.20 -2.93 -11.08
N VAL A 60 -15.20 -3.57 -10.48
CA VAL A 60 -14.00 -2.92 -9.93
C VAL A 60 -12.77 -3.56 -10.55
N ILE A 61 -11.85 -2.75 -11.05
CA ILE A 61 -10.60 -3.20 -11.64
C ILE A 61 -9.39 -2.59 -10.91
N VAL A 62 -8.38 -3.40 -10.68
CA VAL A 62 -7.09 -2.95 -10.16
C VAL A 62 -6.17 -2.69 -11.35
N ASP A 63 -5.71 -1.44 -11.48
CA ASP A 63 -4.88 -0.96 -12.58
C ASP A 63 -3.49 -0.57 -12.05
N ASN A 64 -2.52 -1.44 -12.25
CA ASN A 64 -1.15 -1.22 -11.78
C ASN A 64 -0.39 -0.28 -12.73
N LYS A 65 0.09 0.85 -12.18
CA LYS A 65 0.91 1.86 -12.87
C LYS A 65 2.18 2.13 -12.05
N PRO A 66 3.11 1.18 -12.05
CA PRO A 66 4.30 1.28 -11.22
C PRO A 66 5.23 2.41 -11.69
N GLY A 67 5.79 3.14 -10.74
CA GLY A 67 6.82 4.13 -11.04
C GLY A 67 6.96 5.20 -9.96
N VAL A 68 8.20 5.65 -9.80
CA VAL A 68 8.64 6.76 -8.94
C VAL A 68 7.97 6.81 -7.55
N GLY A 69 7.96 5.65 -6.83
CA GLY A 69 7.40 5.58 -5.48
C GLY A 69 5.88 5.74 -5.41
N GLY A 70 5.16 5.38 -6.49
CA GLY A 70 3.70 5.49 -6.58
C GLY A 70 3.20 6.82 -7.13
N ARG A 71 4.08 7.80 -7.41
CA ARG A 71 3.70 9.13 -7.93
C ARG A 71 2.97 9.06 -9.27
N MET A 72 3.31 8.09 -10.13
CA MET A 72 2.60 7.89 -11.41
C MET A 72 1.10 7.61 -11.20
N ALA A 73 0.74 6.84 -10.17
CA ALA A 73 -0.67 6.60 -9.86
C ALA A 73 -1.38 7.89 -9.41
N ALA A 74 -0.71 8.71 -8.59
CA ALA A 74 -1.22 10.00 -8.17
C ALA A 74 -1.50 10.91 -9.37
N ASP A 75 -0.54 11.06 -10.28
CA ASP A 75 -0.67 11.89 -11.48
C ASP A 75 -1.83 11.42 -12.38
N LEU A 76 -1.98 10.09 -12.57
CA LEU A 76 -3.07 9.51 -13.35
C LEU A 76 -4.45 9.76 -12.73
N VAL A 77 -4.57 9.66 -11.40
CA VAL A 77 -5.84 9.94 -10.71
C VAL A 77 -6.18 11.43 -10.80
N LEU A 78 -5.19 12.31 -10.72
CA LEU A 78 -5.40 13.75 -10.90
C LEU A 78 -5.78 14.14 -12.34
N ALA A 79 -5.29 13.40 -13.32
CA ALA A 79 -5.68 13.59 -14.71
C ALA A 79 -7.08 13.04 -15.03
N ALA A 80 -7.62 12.13 -14.22
CA ALA A 80 -8.95 11.55 -14.41
C ALA A 80 -10.07 12.55 -14.04
N PRO A 81 -11.32 12.33 -14.54
CA PRO A 81 -12.48 13.07 -14.07
C PRO A 81 -12.72 12.85 -12.56
N ALA A 82 -13.25 13.86 -11.87
CA ALA A 82 -13.64 13.77 -10.46
C ALA A 82 -15.06 13.21 -10.33
N ASP A 83 -15.34 12.07 -10.97
CA ASP A 83 -16.67 11.45 -11.08
C ASP A 83 -16.90 10.29 -10.10
N GLY A 84 -15.92 9.99 -9.24
CA GLY A 84 -16.01 8.86 -8.30
C GLY A 84 -15.75 7.49 -8.92
N LEU A 85 -15.19 7.43 -10.14
CA LEU A 85 -14.88 6.17 -10.83
C LEU A 85 -13.38 5.85 -10.86
N THR A 86 -12.51 6.76 -10.41
CA THR A 86 -11.07 6.54 -10.36
C THR A 86 -10.51 6.92 -9.01
N PHE A 87 -9.88 5.96 -8.33
CA PHE A 87 -9.29 6.13 -7.01
C PHE A 87 -7.82 5.72 -7.03
N MET A 88 -7.00 6.41 -6.26
CA MET A 88 -5.64 5.96 -5.95
C MET A 88 -5.70 5.01 -4.75
N VAL A 89 -5.04 3.87 -4.86
CA VAL A 89 -4.71 3.02 -3.69
C VAL A 89 -3.21 3.02 -3.52
N ALA A 90 -2.76 3.41 -2.34
CA ALA A 90 -1.34 3.56 -2.06
C ALA A 90 -1.01 3.26 -0.59
N PRO A 91 0.24 2.90 -0.27
CA PRO A 91 0.76 3.00 1.08
C PRO A 91 0.88 4.48 1.47
N ASN A 92 0.95 4.76 2.78
CA ASN A 92 1.21 6.10 3.30
C ASN A 92 2.47 6.76 2.70
N ALA A 93 3.40 5.95 2.22
CA ALA A 93 4.62 6.43 1.58
C ALA A 93 4.35 7.41 0.43
N THR A 94 3.35 7.15 -0.42
CA THR A 94 3.07 8.00 -1.58
C THR A 94 2.52 9.38 -1.19
N PRO A 95 1.41 9.51 -0.45
CA PRO A 95 0.84 10.82 -0.14
C PRO A 95 1.57 11.59 0.96
N THR A 96 2.38 10.90 1.77
CA THR A 96 3.10 11.53 2.89
C THR A 96 4.58 11.72 2.56
N PHE A 97 5.31 10.64 2.42
CA PHE A 97 6.78 10.70 2.30
C PHE A 97 7.24 11.21 0.94
N GLN A 98 6.63 10.74 -0.18
CA GLN A 98 7.01 11.23 -1.50
C GLN A 98 6.78 12.74 -1.63
N MET A 99 5.68 13.26 -1.05
CA MET A 99 5.39 14.69 -1.05
C MET A 99 6.44 15.50 -0.27
N LEU A 100 6.96 14.99 0.84
CA LEU A 100 7.99 15.66 1.62
C LEU A 100 9.37 15.62 0.95
N VAL A 101 9.70 14.47 0.36
CA VAL A 101 11.05 14.21 -0.20
C VAL A 101 11.22 14.83 -1.56
N PHE A 102 10.21 14.72 -2.43
CA PHE A 102 10.27 15.14 -3.83
C PHE A 102 9.44 16.40 -4.11
N LYS A 103 9.32 17.28 -3.14
CA LYS A 103 8.48 18.50 -3.20
C LYS A 103 8.72 19.35 -4.44
N ASP A 104 9.96 19.40 -4.93
CA ASP A 104 10.34 20.20 -6.09
C ASP A 104 10.06 19.48 -7.45
N GLN A 105 9.77 18.18 -7.41
CA GLN A 105 9.44 17.34 -8.57
C GLN A 105 7.94 17.03 -8.65
N ILE A 106 7.21 17.13 -7.54
CA ILE A 106 5.77 16.83 -7.44
C ILE A 106 4.98 18.11 -7.69
N LYS A 107 3.97 18.03 -8.56
CA LYS A 107 3.08 19.15 -8.90
C LYS A 107 1.77 19.15 -8.11
N TRP A 108 1.59 18.22 -7.19
CA TRP A 108 0.38 18.07 -6.39
C TRP A 108 0.69 18.11 -4.89
N ASN A 109 -0.33 18.45 -4.14
CA ASN A 109 -0.33 18.42 -2.68
C ASN A 109 -1.38 17.43 -2.19
N SER A 110 -0.97 16.39 -1.47
CA SER A 110 -1.86 15.30 -1.06
C SER A 110 -3.03 15.77 -0.17
N LEU A 111 -2.86 16.87 0.56
CA LEU A 111 -3.90 17.45 1.43
C LEU A 111 -4.87 18.39 0.70
N LYS A 112 -4.56 18.82 -0.53
CA LYS A 112 -5.37 19.76 -1.32
C LYS A 112 -5.98 19.11 -2.54
N ASP A 113 -5.22 18.26 -3.22
CA ASP A 113 -5.58 17.73 -4.54
C ASP A 113 -6.24 16.36 -4.44
N PHE A 114 -6.24 15.75 -3.25
CA PHE A 114 -6.89 14.49 -2.96
C PHE A 114 -7.84 14.59 -1.77
N VAL A 115 -8.86 13.74 -1.80
CA VAL A 115 -9.79 13.49 -0.68
C VAL A 115 -9.51 12.08 -0.16
N PRO A 116 -9.14 11.91 1.11
CA PRO A 116 -9.07 10.60 1.73
C PRO A 116 -10.42 9.90 1.69
N VAL A 117 -10.43 8.60 1.34
CA VAL A 117 -11.65 7.78 1.35
C VAL A 117 -11.67 6.91 2.60
N ALA A 118 -10.71 6.01 2.72
CA ALA A 118 -10.52 5.16 3.90
C ALA A 118 -9.11 4.59 3.92
N SER A 119 -8.57 4.33 5.11
CA SER A 119 -7.48 3.38 5.28
C SER A 119 -8.05 2.02 5.71
N PHE A 120 -7.48 0.94 5.22
CA PHE A 120 -8.06 -0.40 5.37
C PHE A 120 -7.07 -1.50 5.74
N ALA A 121 -5.78 -1.18 5.82
CA ALA A 121 -4.76 -2.07 6.32
C ALA A 121 -3.66 -1.30 7.04
N SER A 122 -3.17 -1.83 8.17
CA SER A 122 -1.95 -1.37 8.83
C SER A 122 -0.99 -2.55 9.02
N TYR A 123 0.30 -2.25 9.09
CA TYR A 123 1.33 -3.28 9.14
C TYR A 123 2.62 -2.77 9.78
N PRO A 124 3.33 -3.64 10.51
CA PRO A 124 4.67 -3.33 10.96
C PRO A 124 5.64 -3.32 9.78
N LEU A 125 6.58 -2.40 9.80
CA LEU A 125 7.77 -2.47 8.97
C LEU A 125 8.85 -3.19 9.76
N GLY A 126 9.61 -4.04 9.09
CA GLY A 126 10.67 -4.81 9.72
C GLY A 126 11.89 -4.95 8.84
N MET A 127 12.96 -5.44 9.45
CA MET A 127 14.25 -5.65 8.81
C MET A 127 14.54 -7.15 8.69
N GLY A 128 14.84 -7.58 7.47
CA GLY A 128 15.31 -8.91 7.15
C GLY A 128 16.76 -8.92 6.71
N VAL A 129 17.47 -10.04 6.98
CA VAL A 129 18.82 -10.32 6.53
C VAL A 129 18.87 -11.71 5.88
N PRO A 130 19.79 -11.98 4.94
CA PRO A 130 20.00 -13.33 4.40
C PRO A 130 20.37 -14.30 5.53
N ALA A 131 19.86 -15.53 5.51
CA ALA A 131 20.27 -16.55 6.48
C ALA A 131 21.78 -16.86 6.40
N SER A 132 22.36 -16.75 5.22
CA SER A 132 23.80 -16.94 4.97
C SER A 132 24.68 -15.89 5.66
N LEU A 133 24.11 -14.76 6.11
CA LEU A 133 24.84 -13.75 6.86
C LEU A 133 25.23 -14.21 8.28
N GLY A 134 24.53 -15.23 8.81
CA GLY A 134 24.78 -15.78 10.14
C GLY A 134 24.37 -14.85 11.30
N VAL A 135 23.52 -13.84 11.02
CA VAL A 135 23.06 -12.83 11.99
C VAL A 135 21.63 -13.15 12.41
N ASN A 136 21.36 -13.13 13.72
CA ASN A 136 20.07 -13.55 14.29
C ASN A 136 19.23 -12.42 14.93
N ASN A 137 19.84 -11.29 15.20
CA ASN A 137 19.20 -10.15 15.86
C ASN A 137 19.84 -8.84 15.42
N ALA A 138 19.23 -7.71 15.82
CA ALA A 138 19.68 -6.40 15.40
C ALA A 138 21.07 -6.02 15.94
N ARG A 139 21.42 -6.48 17.15
CA ARG A 139 22.76 -6.22 17.73
C ARG A 139 23.85 -6.92 16.95
N GLU A 140 23.66 -8.21 16.65
CA GLU A 140 24.59 -8.97 15.80
C GLU A 140 24.73 -8.35 14.40
N PHE A 141 23.64 -7.81 13.85
CA PHE A 141 23.70 -7.09 12.57
C PHE A 141 24.56 -5.82 12.66
N ILE A 142 24.37 -5.01 13.70
CA ILE A 142 25.19 -3.81 13.92
C ILE A 142 26.67 -4.17 14.07
N GLU A 143 26.99 -5.20 14.83
CA GLU A 143 28.36 -5.70 14.98
C GLU A 143 28.94 -6.18 13.64
N TRP A 144 28.10 -6.88 12.84
CA TRP A 144 28.51 -7.32 11.51
C TRP A 144 28.84 -6.12 10.59
N VAL A 145 28.00 -5.07 10.60
CA VAL A 145 28.26 -3.84 9.84
C VAL A 145 29.58 -3.22 10.25
N GLN A 146 29.83 -3.07 11.56
CA GLN A 146 31.06 -2.49 12.10
C GLN A 146 32.33 -3.29 11.69
N LYS A 147 32.22 -4.62 11.61
CA LYS A 147 33.31 -5.51 11.21
C LYS A 147 33.49 -5.60 9.68
N ASN A 148 32.54 -5.11 8.90
CA ASN A 148 32.53 -5.20 7.44
C ASN A 148 32.26 -3.82 6.78
N PRO A 149 33.11 -2.82 7.00
CA PRO A 149 32.94 -1.49 6.44
C PRO A 149 32.85 -1.54 4.92
N GLY A 150 31.90 -0.78 4.34
CA GLY A 150 31.67 -0.73 2.89
C GLY A 150 30.93 -1.93 2.27
N LYS A 151 30.57 -2.97 3.07
CA LYS A 151 29.79 -4.11 2.60
C LYS A 151 28.31 -4.06 3.02
N ALA A 152 27.97 -3.16 3.94
CA ALA A 152 26.62 -3.01 4.43
C ALA A 152 25.79 -2.10 3.51
N SER A 153 24.53 -2.49 3.32
CA SER A 153 23.48 -1.67 2.71
C SER A 153 22.11 -2.25 3.10
N PHE A 154 21.06 -1.49 2.86
CA PHE A 154 19.70 -2.04 3.03
C PHE A 154 18.83 -1.75 1.81
N GLY A 155 18.10 -2.78 1.38
CA GLY A 155 17.12 -2.68 0.32
C GLY A 155 15.82 -2.05 0.80
N THR A 156 15.18 -1.24 -0.06
CA THR A 156 13.82 -0.75 0.15
C THR A 156 12.99 -0.91 -1.12
N PRO A 157 11.65 -1.09 -1.04
CA PRO A 157 10.80 -1.25 -2.22
C PRO A 157 10.58 0.04 -3.01
N GLY A 158 11.28 1.11 -2.67
CA GLY A 158 11.24 2.42 -3.33
C GLY A 158 12.10 3.43 -2.58
N LEU A 159 12.46 4.50 -3.26
CA LEU A 159 13.24 5.57 -2.66
C LEU A 159 12.32 6.60 -1.98
N GLY A 160 12.77 7.16 -0.84
CA GLY A 160 12.07 8.25 -0.15
C GLY A 160 10.74 7.86 0.49
N GLY A 161 10.57 6.59 0.85
CA GLY A 161 9.47 6.11 1.68
C GLY A 161 9.87 5.94 3.15
N GLN A 162 8.91 5.62 4.02
CA GLN A 162 9.12 5.36 5.44
C GLN A 162 10.26 4.35 5.69
N ASN A 163 10.32 3.30 4.90
CA ASN A 163 11.34 2.25 4.97
C ASN A 163 12.76 2.81 4.87
N ALA A 164 12.98 3.75 3.95
CA ALA A 164 14.29 4.37 3.76
C ALA A 164 14.69 5.21 4.99
N PHE A 165 13.75 5.98 5.55
CA PHE A 165 14.03 6.82 6.73
C PHE A 165 14.22 6.02 8.01
N LEU A 166 13.58 4.85 8.13
CA LEU A 166 13.85 3.92 9.22
C LEU A 166 15.29 3.38 9.17
N GLY A 167 15.76 3.03 7.99
CA GLY A 167 17.16 2.61 7.81
C GLY A 167 18.16 3.74 8.11
N VAL A 168 17.85 4.98 7.68
CA VAL A 168 18.66 6.16 8.01
C VAL A 168 18.67 6.43 9.52
N GLN A 169 17.53 6.33 10.20
CA GLN A 169 17.46 6.47 11.66
C GLN A 169 18.23 5.35 12.36
N LEU A 170 18.09 4.10 11.91
CA LEU A 170 18.87 2.98 12.46
C LEU A 170 20.36 3.23 12.33
N ALA A 171 20.83 3.64 11.15
CA ALA A 171 22.22 3.95 10.90
C ALA A 171 22.74 5.04 11.86
N LYS A 172 21.98 6.12 12.02
CA LYS A 172 22.31 7.23 12.92
C LYS A 172 22.32 6.79 14.39
N THR A 173 21.29 6.08 14.85
CA THR A 173 21.16 5.63 16.25
C THR A 173 22.27 4.64 16.61
N ALA A 174 22.60 3.74 15.68
CA ALA A 174 23.64 2.72 15.92
C ALA A 174 25.06 3.19 15.61
N GLY A 175 25.25 4.39 15.04
CA GLY A 175 26.56 4.92 14.66
C GLY A 175 27.23 4.08 13.55
N ILE A 176 26.47 3.57 12.58
CA ILE A 176 26.96 2.73 11.49
C ILE A 176 26.71 3.36 10.12
N ASP A 177 27.54 2.98 9.14
CA ASP A 177 27.30 3.31 7.74
C ASP A 177 26.40 2.25 7.11
N LEU A 178 25.20 2.67 6.65
CA LEU A 178 24.19 1.77 6.11
C LEU A 178 23.45 2.46 4.94
N PRO A 179 24.06 2.49 3.75
CA PRO A 179 23.48 3.13 2.57
C PRO A 179 22.23 2.39 2.07
N VAL A 180 21.31 3.16 1.49
CA VAL A 180 20.07 2.64 0.91
C VAL A 180 20.28 2.09 -0.50
N THR A 181 19.66 0.94 -0.81
CA THR A 181 19.59 0.36 -2.15
C THR A 181 18.11 0.32 -2.57
N PRO A 182 17.63 1.24 -3.44
CA PRO A 182 16.23 1.27 -3.84
C PRO A 182 15.91 0.22 -4.90
N TYR A 183 14.77 -0.45 -4.74
CA TYR A 183 14.21 -1.41 -5.68
C TYR A 183 12.90 -0.92 -6.30
N LYS A 184 12.51 -1.49 -7.43
CA LYS A 184 11.21 -1.24 -8.08
C LYS A 184 10.11 -2.12 -7.46
N GLY A 185 9.88 -2.02 -6.15
CA GLY A 185 8.92 -2.82 -5.40
C GLY A 185 9.56 -3.94 -4.57
N SER A 186 8.72 -4.64 -3.76
CA SER A 186 9.18 -5.70 -2.85
C SER A 186 9.67 -6.97 -3.55
N PRO A 187 9.07 -7.46 -4.66
CA PRO A 187 9.46 -8.75 -5.23
C PRO A 187 10.95 -8.84 -5.62
N PRO A 188 11.53 -7.90 -6.42
CA PRO A 188 12.95 -7.98 -6.76
C PRO A 188 13.86 -7.80 -5.54
N MET A 189 13.47 -6.96 -4.58
CA MET A 189 14.20 -6.77 -3.33
C MET A 189 14.29 -8.07 -2.51
N VAL A 190 13.17 -8.79 -2.35
CA VAL A 190 13.15 -10.05 -1.60
C VAL A 190 13.96 -11.13 -2.32
N THR A 191 13.96 -11.16 -3.65
CA THR A 191 14.79 -12.08 -4.44
C THR A 191 16.26 -11.84 -4.16
N ASP A 192 16.72 -10.60 -4.21
CA ASP A 192 18.11 -10.24 -3.95
C ASP A 192 18.50 -10.46 -2.49
N LEU A 193 17.58 -10.23 -1.54
CA LEU A 193 17.80 -10.52 -0.13
C LEU A 193 18.02 -12.02 0.10
N VAL A 194 17.19 -12.89 -0.50
CA VAL A 194 17.33 -14.34 -0.42
C VAL A 194 18.63 -14.81 -1.07
N GLY A 195 19.03 -14.19 -2.17
CA GLY A 195 20.28 -14.49 -2.88
C GLY A 195 21.52 -13.94 -2.20
N GLY A 196 21.39 -13.10 -1.15
CA GLY A 196 22.53 -12.46 -0.49
C GLY A 196 23.15 -11.33 -1.30
N HIS A 197 22.48 -10.83 -2.34
CA HIS A 197 22.93 -9.71 -3.17
C HIS A 197 22.76 -8.36 -2.46
N VAL A 198 21.84 -8.27 -1.50
CA VAL A 198 21.73 -7.19 -0.54
C VAL A 198 21.79 -7.76 0.88
N PRO A 199 22.64 -7.21 1.77
CA PRO A 199 22.86 -7.79 3.11
C PRO A 199 21.72 -7.55 4.08
N SER A 200 20.82 -6.63 3.80
CA SER A 200 19.60 -6.40 4.59
C SER A 200 18.52 -5.72 3.77
N ALA A 201 17.28 -5.78 4.22
CA ALA A 201 16.15 -5.06 3.61
C ALA A 201 15.15 -4.62 4.67
N ILE A 202 14.53 -3.45 4.46
CA ILE A 202 13.48 -2.90 5.30
C ILE A 202 12.21 -2.75 4.46
N SER A 203 11.16 -3.47 4.84
CA SER A 203 9.89 -3.49 4.12
C SER A 203 8.74 -3.95 5.00
N LEU A 204 7.53 -3.96 4.44
CA LEU A 204 6.43 -4.77 4.90
C LEU A 204 6.85 -6.25 4.91
N LEU A 205 6.42 -6.99 5.91
CA LEU A 205 6.93 -8.33 6.20
C LEU A 205 6.28 -9.45 5.39
N ASP A 206 5.22 -9.20 4.59
CA ASP A 206 4.47 -10.22 3.85
C ASP A 206 5.36 -11.21 3.08
N GLY A 207 6.11 -10.71 2.09
CA GLY A 207 7.03 -11.54 1.30
C GLY A 207 8.25 -12.05 2.08
N MET A 208 8.71 -11.28 3.07
CA MET A 208 9.84 -11.66 3.92
C MET A 208 9.48 -12.76 4.89
N MET A 209 8.27 -12.78 5.45
CA MET A 209 7.86 -13.82 6.41
C MET A 209 7.78 -15.21 5.79
N ALA A 210 7.35 -15.34 4.53
CA ALA A 210 7.39 -16.62 3.84
C ALA A 210 8.84 -17.17 3.73
N GLN A 211 9.79 -16.30 3.39
CA GLN A 211 11.20 -16.67 3.30
C GLN A 211 11.86 -16.89 4.68
N HIS A 212 11.40 -16.17 5.69
CA HIS A 212 11.83 -16.36 7.08
C HIS A 212 11.41 -17.72 7.61
N ARG A 213 10.14 -18.11 7.42
CA ARG A 213 9.64 -19.44 7.78
C ARG A 213 10.33 -20.57 7.01
N ALA A 214 10.73 -20.32 5.78
CA ALA A 214 11.52 -21.25 4.97
C ALA A 214 13.02 -21.27 5.33
N GLY A 215 13.46 -20.47 6.31
CA GLY A 215 14.86 -20.43 6.75
C GLY A 215 15.83 -19.79 5.76
N LYS A 216 15.35 -19.10 4.71
CA LYS A 216 16.18 -18.46 3.69
C LYS A 216 16.66 -17.06 4.09
N ILE A 217 15.86 -16.37 4.87
CA ILE A 217 16.21 -15.09 5.51
C ILE A 217 15.88 -15.15 7.00
N LYS A 218 16.40 -14.20 7.76
CA LYS A 218 16.03 -13.96 9.14
C LYS A 218 15.40 -12.56 9.24
N VAL A 219 14.17 -12.45 9.75
CA VAL A 219 13.64 -11.16 10.19
C VAL A 219 14.18 -10.89 11.58
N ILE A 220 14.97 -9.84 11.74
CA ILE A 220 15.73 -9.53 12.96
C ILE A 220 15.06 -8.52 13.87
N GLY A 221 14.00 -7.85 13.41
CA GLY A 221 13.22 -6.94 14.23
C GLY A 221 12.18 -6.15 13.45
N VAL A 222 11.22 -5.59 14.19
CA VAL A 222 10.19 -4.67 13.70
C VAL A 222 10.37 -3.28 14.31
N PHE A 223 9.97 -2.24 13.57
CA PHE A 223 10.13 -0.84 13.98
C PHE A 223 8.91 -0.27 14.73
N THR A 224 8.04 -1.12 15.23
CA THR A 224 6.90 -0.74 16.06
C THR A 224 7.29 -0.70 17.54
N LYS A 225 6.49 0.00 18.37
CA LYS A 225 6.69 0.05 19.84
C LYS A 225 6.51 -1.31 20.48
N GLU A 226 5.55 -2.07 19.99
CA GLU A 226 5.19 -3.40 20.50
C GLU A 226 5.29 -4.41 19.37
N ARG A 227 5.46 -5.68 19.73
CA ARG A 227 5.44 -6.78 18.75
C ARG A 227 4.08 -6.86 18.08
N SER A 228 4.10 -7.24 16.82
CA SER A 228 2.85 -7.53 16.12
C SER A 228 2.21 -8.81 16.67
N PRO A 229 0.91 -8.80 16.99
CA PRO A 229 0.21 -10.02 17.40
C PRO A 229 0.18 -11.11 16.30
N LEU A 230 0.39 -10.73 15.06
CA LEU A 230 0.51 -11.66 13.93
C LEU A 230 1.90 -12.33 13.85
N MET A 231 2.90 -11.77 14.56
CA MET A 231 4.30 -12.21 14.53
C MET A 231 4.92 -12.03 15.92
N PRO A 232 4.41 -12.71 16.96
CA PRO A 232 4.84 -12.50 18.35
C PRO A 232 6.30 -12.90 18.61
N ASP A 233 6.86 -13.75 17.75
CA ASP A 233 8.25 -14.22 17.86
C ASP A 233 9.28 -13.20 17.34
N ILE A 234 8.84 -12.18 16.56
CA ILE A 234 9.74 -11.17 16.04
C ILE A 234 9.84 -10.03 17.06
N PRO A 235 11.04 -9.77 17.62
CA PRO A 235 11.23 -8.68 18.58
C PRO A 235 11.15 -7.31 17.92
N THR A 236 10.87 -6.27 18.70
CA THR A 236 11.04 -4.89 18.23
C THR A 236 12.52 -4.47 18.31
N PHE A 237 12.90 -3.42 17.60
CA PHE A 237 14.23 -2.81 17.76
C PHE A 237 14.40 -2.22 19.16
N ALA A 238 13.33 -1.65 19.73
CA ALA A 238 13.34 -1.11 21.09
C ALA A 238 13.62 -2.18 22.16
N GLU A 239 13.02 -3.38 22.06
CA GLU A 239 13.32 -4.52 22.96
C GLU A 239 14.79 -4.96 22.89
N GLN A 240 15.45 -4.71 21.76
CA GLN A 240 16.86 -5.00 21.56
C GLN A 240 17.78 -3.84 21.99
N GLY A 241 17.21 -2.77 22.59
CA GLY A 241 17.96 -1.61 23.09
C GLY A 241 18.34 -0.60 22.00
N ILE A 242 17.68 -0.64 20.84
CA ILE A 242 17.92 0.27 19.72
C ILE A 242 16.68 1.15 19.57
N ASP A 243 16.80 2.42 19.94
CA ASP A 243 15.68 3.37 19.93
C ASP A 243 15.41 3.90 18.51
N VAL A 244 14.83 3.03 17.70
CA VAL A 244 14.31 3.36 16.37
C VAL A 244 12.88 2.84 16.29
N THR A 245 11.95 3.74 16.52
CA THR A 245 10.52 3.41 16.53
C THR A 245 9.79 4.31 15.54
N SER A 246 8.97 3.72 14.70
CA SER A 246 7.99 4.45 13.90
C SER A 246 6.57 3.97 14.21
N GLY A 247 5.59 4.72 13.72
CA GLY A 247 4.25 4.18 13.61
C GLY A 247 4.20 3.05 12.58
N GLU A 248 3.08 2.35 12.55
CA GLU A 248 2.81 1.35 11.50
C GLU A 248 2.75 2.00 10.12
N GLY A 249 3.20 1.29 9.10
CA GLY A 249 2.81 1.59 7.73
C GLY A 249 1.32 1.27 7.54
N TRP A 250 0.68 1.91 6.59
CA TRP A 250 -0.73 1.67 6.29
C TRP A 250 -1.03 1.87 4.81
N THR A 251 -2.09 1.22 4.34
CA THR A 251 -2.60 1.37 2.98
C THR A 251 -3.97 2.02 3.04
N GLY A 252 -4.19 3.00 2.16
CA GLY A 252 -5.44 3.71 2.04
C GLY A 252 -5.84 3.99 0.60
N MET A 253 -7.03 4.57 0.47
CA MET A 253 -7.62 4.97 -0.80
C MET A 253 -7.91 6.47 -0.80
N TRP A 254 -7.64 7.11 -1.92
CA TRP A 254 -7.88 8.54 -2.15
C TRP A 254 -8.66 8.75 -3.45
N ALA A 255 -9.57 9.69 -3.42
CA ALA A 255 -10.21 10.26 -4.59
C ALA A 255 -9.52 11.58 -4.98
N LYS A 256 -9.68 12.02 -6.24
CA LYS A 256 -9.31 13.38 -6.65
C LYS A 256 -10.18 14.42 -5.92
N ALA A 257 -9.61 15.55 -5.56
CA ALA A 257 -10.37 16.70 -5.04
C ALA A 257 -11.47 17.11 -6.04
N GLY A 258 -12.66 17.46 -5.50
CA GLY A 258 -13.85 17.73 -6.30
C GLY A 258 -14.69 16.50 -6.63
N THR A 259 -14.29 15.29 -6.25
CA THR A 259 -15.16 14.10 -6.31
C THR A 259 -16.38 14.32 -5.41
N PRO A 260 -17.61 14.04 -5.89
CA PRO A 260 -18.82 14.22 -5.10
C PRO A 260 -18.75 13.48 -3.77
N ALA A 261 -19.10 14.13 -2.68
CA ALA A 261 -19.03 13.56 -1.33
C ALA A 261 -19.84 12.25 -1.22
N ALA A 262 -20.94 12.14 -1.95
CA ALA A 262 -21.74 10.92 -1.99
C ALA A 262 -20.95 9.70 -2.53
N GLU A 263 -20.12 9.89 -3.54
CA GLU A 263 -19.28 8.82 -4.12
C GLU A 263 -18.13 8.43 -3.17
N VAL A 264 -17.53 9.41 -2.50
CA VAL A 264 -16.51 9.16 -1.47
C VAL A 264 -17.12 8.33 -0.32
N GLN A 265 -18.29 8.74 0.20
CA GLN A 265 -18.99 8.04 1.28
C GLN A 265 -19.48 6.65 0.85
N ARG A 266 -19.93 6.50 -0.40
CA ARG A 266 -20.34 5.21 -0.97
C ARG A 266 -19.17 4.22 -0.95
N MET A 267 -18.00 4.64 -1.42
CA MET A 267 -16.79 3.81 -1.42
C MET A 267 -16.28 3.55 0.01
N GLU A 268 -16.29 4.55 0.89
CA GLU A 268 -15.92 4.40 2.31
C GLU A 268 -16.76 3.31 2.99
N LYS A 269 -18.09 3.37 2.83
CA LYS A 269 -19.02 2.37 3.39
C LYS A 269 -18.80 0.98 2.81
N ALA A 270 -18.53 0.89 1.51
CA ALA A 270 -18.26 -0.39 0.86
C ALA A 270 -16.97 -1.02 1.40
N ILE A 271 -15.90 -0.24 1.58
CA ILE A 271 -14.65 -0.71 2.20
C ILE A 271 -14.91 -1.19 3.63
N ALA A 272 -15.65 -0.40 4.43
CA ALA A 272 -16.00 -0.77 5.81
C ALA A 272 -16.74 -2.12 5.86
N GLN A 273 -17.68 -2.35 4.95
CA GLN A 273 -18.43 -3.60 4.86
C GLN A 273 -17.54 -4.78 4.42
N VAL A 274 -16.72 -4.59 3.40
CA VAL A 274 -15.80 -5.62 2.88
C VAL A 274 -14.81 -6.07 3.96
N LEU A 275 -14.31 -5.15 4.76
CA LEU A 275 -13.37 -5.47 5.85
C LEU A 275 -14.02 -6.25 7.01
N GLN A 276 -15.34 -6.36 7.09
CA GLN A 276 -15.99 -7.24 8.06
C GLN A 276 -16.09 -8.69 7.59
N MET A 277 -15.89 -8.95 6.29
CA MET A 277 -15.98 -10.29 5.72
C MET A 277 -14.85 -11.18 6.24
N PRO A 278 -15.16 -12.38 6.81
CA PRO A 278 -14.13 -13.26 7.38
C PRO A 278 -13.02 -13.60 6.37
N GLU A 279 -13.39 -13.91 5.15
CA GLU A 279 -12.43 -14.26 4.09
C GLU A 279 -11.46 -13.12 3.74
N VAL A 280 -11.87 -11.86 3.86
CA VAL A 280 -11.00 -10.69 3.64
C VAL A 280 -10.06 -10.53 4.84
N LYS A 281 -10.59 -10.66 6.05
CA LYS A 281 -9.77 -10.63 7.27
C LYS A 281 -8.71 -11.72 7.25
N ASP A 282 -9.07 -12.94 6.86
CA ASP A 282 -8.15 -14.07 6.78
C ASP A 282 -7.05 -13.84 5.74
N VAL A 283 -7.40 -13.35 4.55
CA VAL A 283 -6.39 -13.02 3.53
C VAL A 283 -5.44 -11.95 4.04
N LEU A 284 -5.95 -10.86 4.60
CA LEU A 284 -5.11 -9.77 5.11
C LEU A 284 -4.23 -10.23 6.27
N SER A 285 -4.79 -10.90 7.29
CA SER A 285 -4.06 -11.25 8.51
C SER A 285 -3.18 -12.49 8.34
N GLN A 286 -3.68 -13.57 7.75
CA GLN A 286 -2.97 -14.84 7.72
C GLN A 286 -2.03 -15.01 6.53
N ARG A 287 -2.42 -14.45 5.35
CA ARG A 287 -1.59 -14.58 4.14
C ARG A 287 -0.66 -13.40 3.95
N LEU A 288 -1.16 -12.18 4.16
CA LEU A 288 -0.40 -10.95 3.90
C LEU A 288 0.27 -10.38 5.16
N MET A 289 -0.03 -10.92 6.35
CA MET A 289 0.52 -10.50 7.64
C MET A 289 0.30 -9.00 7.91
N VAL A 290 -0.88 -8.50 7.54
CA VAL A 290 -1.30 -7.12 7.78
C VAL A 290 -2.56 -7.10 8.64
N ASN A 291 -2.71 -6.06 9.47
CA ASN A 291 -3.88 -5.88 10.32
C ASN A 291 -5.01 -5.23 9.49
N PRO A 292 -6.18 -5.89 9.34
CA PRO A 292 -7.35 -5.28 8.71
C PRO A 292 -7.94 -4.22 9.65
N VAL A 293 -7.54 -2.97 9.47
CA VAL A 293 -7.98 -1.84 10.31
C VAL A 293 -8.66 -0.80 9.44
N PHE A 294 -9.96 -0.62 9.66
CA PHE A 294 -10.73 0.43 9.01
C PHE A 294 -10.55 1.76 9.73
N ARG A 295 -10.21 2.79 8.98
CA ARG A 295 -10.30 4.20 9.40
C ARG A 295 -11.07 4.96 8.33
N ASN A 296 -12.11 5.67 8.72
CA ASN A 296 -12.90 6.49 7.81
C ASN A 296 -12.09 7.68 7.26
N SER A 297 -12.68 8.42 6.33
CA SER A 297 -12.07 9.57 5.66
C SER A 297 -11.47 10.58 6.65
N GLY A 298 -12.23 10.96 7.69
CA GLY A 298 -11.76 11.93 8.69
C GLY A 298 -10.61 11.42 9.56
N GLN A 299 -10.67 10.14 9.98
CA GLN A 299 -9.59 9.51 10.75
C GLN A 299 -8.32 9.36 9.91
N MET A 300 -8.47 9.01 8.63
CA MET A 300 -7.36 8.89 7.70
C MET A 300 -6.70 10.24 7.42
N ASP A 301 -7.47 11.32 7.24
CA ASP A 301 -6.95 12.68 7.08
C ASP A 301 -6.15 13.14 8.31
N ALA A 302 -6.72 12.93 9.51
CA ALA A 302 -6.04 13.28 10.76
C ALA A 302 -4.72 12.52 10.92
N MET A 303 -4.71 11.23 10.61
CA MET A 303 -3.51 10.39 10.67
C MET A 303 -2.45 10.86 9.66
N GLN A 304 -2.82 11.15 8.42
CA GLN A 304 -1.89 11.64 7.40
C GLN A 304 -1.28 12.99 7.77
N ARG A 305 -2.07 13.92 8.34
CA ARG A 305 -1.56 15.22 8.82
C ARG A 305 -0.58 15.05 9.98
N ALA A 306 -0.89 14.16 10.92
CA ALA A 306 0.01 13.87 12.02
C ALA A 306 1.35 13.28 11.53
N GLU A 307 1.31 12.36 10.56
CA GLU A 307 2.53 11.82 9.94
C GLU A 307 3.36 12.91 9.24
N LEU A 308 2.73 13.78 8.45
CA LEU A 308 3.44 14.87 7.79
C LEU A 308 4.17 15.76 8.79
N THR A 309 3.48 16.15 9.88
CA THR A 309 4.05 16.96 10.95
C THR A 309 5.21 16.27 11.65
N HIS A 310 5.09 14.96 11.89
CA HIS A 310 6.11 14.16 12.55
C HIS A 310 7.35 13.96 11.68
N TRP A 311 7.16 13.59 10.41
CA TRP A 311 8.25 13.17 9.54
C TRP A 311 8.99 14.31 8.86
N GLU A 312 8.36 15.45 8.62
CA GLU A 312 8.98 16.59 7.94
C GLU A 312 10.31 17.04 8.58
N PRO A 313 10.39 17.29 9.91
CA PRO A 313 11.66 17.66 10.55
C PRO A 313 12.70 16.52 10.52
N ILE A 314 12.27 15.26 10.60
CA ILE A 314 13.17 14.10 10.58
C ILE A 314 13.82 13.97 9.18
N ILE A 315 13.00 14.05 8.12
CA ILE A 315 13.46 13.99 6.74
C ILE A 315 14.44 15.15 6.45
N LYS A 316 14.08 16.36 6.87
CA LYS A 316 14.96 17.52 6.71
C LYS A 316 16.29 17.36 7.44
N ALA A 317 16.27 16.85 8.67
CA ALA A 317 17.48 16.62 9.47
C ALA A 317 18.33 15.44 8.98
N SER A 318 17.78 14.52 8.17
CA SER A 318 18.51 13.38 7.60
C SER A 318 19.51 13.80 6.52
N GLY A 319 19.36 15.00 5.96
CA GLY A 319 20.15 15.45 4.82
C GLY A 319 19.87 14.69 3.52
N PHE A 320 18.84 13.83 3.51
CA PHE A 320 18.48 13.05 2.34
C PHE A 320 18.11 13.97 1.17
N LYS A 321 18.82 13.76 0.06
CA LYS A 321 18.55 14.46 -1.21
C LYS A 321 18.09 13.43 -2.22
N PRO A 322 16.92 13.59 -2.83
CA PRO A 322 16.53 12.78 -3.98
C PRO A 322 17.42 13.12 -5.17
N GLU A 323 18.10 12.13 -5.70
CA GLU A 323 18.83 12.25 -6.98
C GLU A 323 17.85 12.21 -8.16
#